data_2f02f76bedee5f4f792bb4578a132688
#
_entry.id   2f02f76bedee5f4f792bb4578a132688
#
_cell.length_a   1.000
_cell.length_b   1.000
_cell.length_c   1.000
_cell.angle_alpha   90.00
_cell.angle_beta   90.00
_cell.angle_gamma   90.00
#
_symmetry.space_group_name_H-M   'P 1'
#
loop_
_entity.id
_entity.type
_entity.pdbx_description
1 polymer ?
#
loop_
_entity_poly.entity_id
_entity_poly.type
_entity_poly.pdbx_seq_one_letter_code
_entity_poly.pdbx_strand_id
1 'polypeptide(L)'
;MYNCGKIAIIGGGSWATAIAKIVVGHTHHIGWYMRRDDRIEDFKRMGHNPAYLMSARFNVEEIFFSSDINKIVQNYDTLVFVTPSPYLKNHLKKLKTRLSDKFIITAIKGIVPDENLVCSEYFHQVYDVPYENLACIGGPSHAEEVALERLS
;
A
#
# COMPACT_ATOMS: atom_id res chain seq x y z
N MET A 1 -3.69 -9.12 21.68
CA MET A 1 -4.04 -8.04 20.73
C MET A 1 -2.84 -7.83 19.83
N TYR A 2 -2.98 -8.14 18.55
CA TYR A 2 -1.90 -7.88 17.60
C TYR A 2 -1.77 -6.38 17.41
N ASN A 3 -0.63 -5.84 17.76
CA ASN A 3 -0.33 -4.43 17.49
C ASN A 3 0.25 -4.35 16.07
N CYS A 4 -0.55 -3.84 15.13
CA CYS A 4 -0.11 -3.66 13.74
C CYS A 4 1.00 -2.61 13.58
N GLY A 5 1.36 -1.91 14.66
CA GLY A 5 2.34 -0.83 14.61
C GLY A 5 1.93 0.30 13.65
N LYS A 6 2.92 0.95 13.06
CA LYS A 6 2.69 1.98 12.04
C LYS A 6 2.41 1.35 10.68
N ILE A 7 1.38 1.82 9.99
CA ILE A 7 0.90 1.28 8.72
C ILE A 7 1.32 2.17 7.56
N ALA A 8 1.80 1.57 6.48
CA ALA A 8 2.07 2.26 5.22
C ALA A 8 1.36 1.60 4.04
N ILE A 9 0.95 2.42 3.08
CA ILE A 9 0.35 2.01 1.82
C ILE A 9 1.41 2.07 0.71
N ILE A 10 1.54 1.00 -0.07
CA ILE A 10 2.49 0.89 -1.17
C ILE A 10 1.71 0.82 -2.49
N GLY A 11 1.67 1.95 -3.19
CA GLY A 11 0.95 2.09 -4.45
C GLY A 11 0.16 3.39 -4.54
N GLY A 12 -0.15 3.84 -5.74
CA GLY A 12 -0.78 5.16 -5.98
C GLY A 12 -2.06 5.12 -6.82
N GLY A 13 -2.65 3.95 -7.02
CA GLY A 13 -3.87 3.77 -7.81
C GLY A 13 -5.16 4.02 -7.04
N SER A 14 -6.30 3.73 -7.67
CA SER A 14 -7.63 3.91 -7.06
C SER A 14 -7.83 3.06 -5.83
N TRP A 15 -7.47 1.78 -5.90
CA TRP A 15 -7.62 0.84 -4.78
C TRP A 15 -6.70 1.21 -3.60
N ALA A 16 -5.46 1.62 -3.88
CA ALA A 16 -4.55 2.14 -2.86
C ALA A 16 -5.14 3.37 -2.16
N THR A 17 -5.73 4.29 -2.93
CA THR A 17 -6.38 5.50 -2.41
C THR A 17 -7.58 5.17 -1.52
N ALA A 18 -8.41 4.21 -1.92
CA ALA A 18 -9.54 3.76 -1.11
C ALA A 18 -9.11 3.14 0.23
N ILE A 19 -8.13 2.24 0.19
CA ILE A 19 -7.58 1.61 1.41
C ILE A 19 -6.94 2.67 2.31
N ALA A 20 -6.14 3.59 1.74
CA ALA A 20 -5.52 4.68 2.50
C ALA A 20 -6.56 5.56 3.20
N LYS A 21 -7.69 5.84 2.57
CA LYS A 21 -8.78 6.63 3.16
C LYS A 21 -9.35 5.95 4.40
N ILE A 22 -9.60 4.65 4.33
CA ILE A 22 -10.09 3.87 5.48
C ILE A 22 -9.04 3.86 6.60
N VAL A 23 -7.80 3.50 6.29
CA VAL A 23 -6.75 3.33 7.30
C VAL A 23 -6.46 4.65 8.01
N VAL A 24 -6.29 5.77 7.28
CA VAL A 24 -6.01 7.07 7.90
C VAL A 24 -7.16 7.56 8.77
N GLY A 25 -8.40 7.25 8.37
CA GLY A 25 -9.59 7.58 9.17
C GLY A 25 -9.62 6.92 10.56
N HIS A 26 -8.94 5.79 10.72
CA HIS A 26 -8.86 5.06 11.98
C HIS A 26 -7.56 5.30 12.75
N THR A 27 -6.45 5.50 12.05
CA THR A 27 -5.10 5.58 12.66
C THR A 27 -4.60 7.02 12.82
N HIS A 28 -5.21 7.97 12.11
CA HIS A 28 -4.80 9.38 12.04
C HIS A 28 -3.34 9.59 11.62
N HIS A 29 -2.68 8.54 11.12
CA HIS A 29 -1.36 8.61 10.51
C HIS A 29 -1.10 7.39 9.64
N ILE A 30 -0.60 7.62 8.42
CA ILE A 30 -0.09 6.57 7.53
C ILE A 30 1.18 7.01 6.82
N GLY A 31 2.03 6.05 6.43
CA GLY A 31 3.00 6.24 5.36
C GLY A 31 2.36 5.94 4.02
N TRP A 32 2.81 6.63 2.97
CA TRP A 32 2.29 6.34 1.63
C TRP A 32 3.41 6.45 0.58
N TYR A 33 3.74 5.32 -0.01
CA TYR A 33 4.67 5.26 -1.13
C TYR A 33 3.94 5.48 -2.44
N MET A 34 4.41 6.47 -3.19
CA MET A 34 4.03 6.70 -4.58
C MET A 34 5.29 6.86 -5.43
N ARG A 35 5.36 6.18 -6.56
CA ARG A 35 6.55 6.14 -7.42
C ARG A 35 7.00 7.51 -7.95
N ARG A 36 6.07 8.46 -8.11
CA ARG A 36 6.31 9.75 -8.77
C ARG A 36 6.20 10.91 -7.80
N ASP A 37 7.29 11.67 -7.67
CA ASP A 37 7.33 12.86 -6.83
C ASP A 37 6.35 13.95 -7.26
N ASP A 38 6.18 14.16 -8.57
CA ASP A 38 5.21 15.14 -9.10
C ASP A 38 3.77 14.82 -8.66
N ARG A 39 3.41 13.53 -8.57
CA ARG A 39 2.10 13.09 -8.07
C ARG A 39 1.95 13.33 -6.57
N ILE A 40 3.01 13.16 -5.80
CA ILE A 40 3.03 13.46 -4.36
C ILE A 40 2.83 14.96 -4.14
N GLU A 41 3.55 15.79 -4.86
CA GLU A 41 3.41 17.25 -4.75
C GLU A 41 2.00 17.75 -5.14
N ASP A 42 1.45 17.22 -6.23
CA ASP A 42 0.06 17.52 -6.61
C ASP A 42 -0.94 17.06 -5.55
N PHE A 43 -0.75 15.88 -4.98
CA PHE A 43 -1.60 15.37 -3.91
C PHE A 43 -1.58 16.29 -2.68
N LYS A 44 -0.40 16.68 -2.23
CA LYS A 44 -0.24 17.61 -1.10
C LYS A 44 -0.91 18.95 -1.35
N ARG A 45 -0.77 19.48 -2.57
CA ARG A 45 -1.37 20.77 -2.95
C ARG A 45 -2.89 20.70 -3.05
N MET A 46 -3.45 19.61 -3.56
CA MET A 46 -4.88 19.46 -3.83
C MET A 46 -5.67 18.87 -2.65
N GLY A 47 -5.00 18.12 -1.76
CA GLY A 47 -5.64 17.37 -0.68
C GLY A 47 -6.40 16.13 -1.15
N HIS A 48 -6.12 15.64 -2.37
CA HIS A 48 -6.69 14.43 -2.94
C HIS A 48 -5.74 13.83 -3.99
N ASN A 49 -5.94 12.56 -4.34
CA ASN A 49 -5.18 11.94 -5.42
C ASN A 49 -5.45 12.66 -6.75
N PRO A 50 -4.42 13.15 -7.47
CA PRO A 50 -4.62 13.91 -8.69
C PRO A 50 -5.17 13.10 -9.87
N ALA A 51 -5.11 11.76 -9.81
CA ALA A 51 -5.49 10.89 -10.91
C ALA A 51 -6.65 9.94 -10.59
N TYR A 52 -6.88 9.65 -9.32
CA TYR A 52 -7.85 8.63 -8.90
C TYR A 52 -8.66 9.09 -7.70
N LEU A 53 -9.97 8.80 -7.69
CA LEU A 53 -10.85 9.09 -6.54
C LEU A 53 -10.72 10.53 -6.03
N MET A 54 -10.80 11.50 -6.92
CA MET A 54 -10.60 12.93 -6.59
C MET A 54 -11.60 13.46 -5.55
N SER A 55 -12.75 12.80 -5.38
CA SER A 55 -13.73 13.11 -4.33
C SER A 55 -13.29 12.68 -2.92
N ALA A 56 -12.34 11.74 -2.81
CA ALA A 56 -11.79 11.31 -1.53
C ALA A 56 -10.77 12.33 -1.02
N ARG A 57 -11.18 13.18 -0.07
CA ARG A 57 -10.33 14.20 0.54
C ARG A 57 -9.52 13.64 1.70
N PHE A 58 -8.28 14.13 1.83
CA PHE A 58 -7.33 13.74 2.87
C PHE A 58 -6.81 14.97 3.61
N ASN A 59 -6.57 14.81 4.92
CA ASN A 59 -5.71 15.70 5.65
C ASN A 59 -4.26 15.28 5.41
N VAL A 60 -3.53 16.02 4.58
CA VAL A 60 -2.16 15.67 4.17
C VAL A 60 -1.14 15.70 5.32
N GLU A 61 -1.47 16.39 6.42
CA GLU A 61 -0.65 16.40 7.65
C GLU A 61 -0.62 15.03 8.34
N GLU A 62 -1.60 14.18 8.09
CA GLU A 62 -1.68 12.81 8.62
C GLU A 62 -0.92 11.79 7.76
N ILE A 63 -0.28 12.22 6.66
CA ILE A 63 0.35 11.33 5.69
C ILE A 63 1.81 11.66 5.49
N PHE A 64 2.67 10.68 5.71
CA PHE A 64 4.07 10.74 5.31
C PHE A 64 4.23 10.15 3.91
N PHE A 65 4.32 11.00 2.89
CA PHE A 65 4.55 10.59 1.51
C PHE A 65 6.04 10.38 1.23
N SER A 66 6.37 9.38 0.43
CA SER A 66 7.70 9.21 -0.13
C SER A 66 7.68 8.47 -1.46
N SER A 67 8.54 8.87 -2.38
CA SER A 67 8.87 8.11 -3.60
C SER A 67 10.05 7.16 -3.40
N ASP A 68 10.67 7.17 -2.22
CA ASP A 68 11.69 6.22 -1.82
C ASP A 68 11.05 5.11 -0.95
N ILE A 69 10.94 3.91 -1.53
CA ILE A 69 10.35 2.75 -0.85
C ILE A 69 11.13 2.36 0.41
N ASN A 70 12.45 2.58 0.44
CA ASN A 70 13.27 2.25 1.62
C ASN A 70 12.93 3.12 2.81
N LYS A 71 12.66 4.41 2.60
CA LYS A 71 12.22 5.31 3.69
C LYS A 71 10.90 4.85 4.30
N ILE A 72 9.98 4.38 3.47
CA ILE A 72 8.71 3.83 3.93
C ILE A 72 8.93 2.54 4.71
N VAL A 73 9.63 1.56 4.14
CA VAL A 73 9.84 0.25 4.77
C VAL A 73 10.61 0.37 6.10
N GLN A 74 11.59 1.27 6.18
CA GLN A 74 12.37 1.47 7.41
C GLN A 74 11.54 2.05 8.57
N ASN A 75 10.55 2.86 8.28
CA ASN A 75 9.81 3.63 9.29
C ASN A 75 8.43 3.04 9.66
N TYR A 76 7.99 1.98 8.97
CA TYR A 76 6.66 1.39 9.16
C TYR A 76 6.75 -0.11 9.40
N ASP A 77 5.81 -0.64 10.20
CA ASP A 77 5.81 -2.02 10.66
C ASP A 77 4.90 -2.91 9.80
N THR A 78 3.78 -2.36 9.36
CA THR A 78 2.80 -3.03 8.49
C THR A 78 2.77 -2.34 7.13
N LEU A 79 2.95 -3.12 6.07
CA LEU A 79 3.01 -2.64 4.71
C LEU A 79 1.83 -3.22 3.91
N VAL A 80 0.98 -2.36 3.38
CA VAL A 80 -0.15 -2.76 2.54
C VAL A 80 0.23 -2.54 1.07
N PHE A 81 0.52 -3.64 0.36
CA PHE A 81 0.89 -3.62 -1.05
C PHE A 81 -0.34 -3.62 -1.95
N VAL A 82 -0.49 -2.56 -2.72
CA VAL A 82 -1.63 -2.33 -3.62
C VAL A 82 -1.17 -2.01 -5.06
N THR A 83 0.07 -2.29 -5.36
CA THR A 83 0.62 -2.17 -6.72
C THR A 83 0.18 -3.36 -7.56
N PRO A 84 -0.32 -3.17 -8.79
CA PRO A 84 -0.66 -4.29 -9.66
C PRO A 84 0.51 -5.28 -9.83
N SER A 85 0.21 -6.58 -9.85
CA SER A 85 1.23 -7.65 -9.84
C SER A 85 2.31 -7.52 -10.91
N PRO A 86 2.04 -7.05 -12.15
CA PRO A 86 3.09 -6.87 -13.15
C PRO A 86 4.14 -5.81 -12.77
N TYR A 87 3.81 -4.88 -11.90
CA TYR A 87 4.71 -3.80 -11.49
C TYR A 87 5.38 -4.03 -10.13
N LEU A 88 4.93 -5.02 -9.37
CA LEU A 88 5.41 -5.31 -8.02
C LEU A 88 6.93 -5.50 -7.99
N LYS A 89 7.47 -6.33 -8.87
CA LYS A 89 8.92 -6.60 -8.96
C LYS A 89 9.74 -5.34 -9.22
N ASN A 90 9.24 -4.43 -10.07
CA ASN A 90 9.94 -3.19 -10.40
C ASN A 90 10.04 -2.24 -9.20
N HIS A 91 9.04 -2.24 -8.33
CA HIS A 91 9.09 -1.48 -7.08
C HIS A 91 10.05 -2.14 -6.09
N LEU A 92 9.98 -3.48 -5.95
CA LEU A 92 10.81 -4.23 -5.01
C LEU A 92 12.29 -4.30 -5.42
N LYS A 93 12.63 -4.17 -6.70
CA LYS A 93 14.04 -4.08 -7.15
C LYS A 93 14.82 -2.93 -6.51
N LYS A 94 14.15 -1.86 -6.12
CA LYS A 94 14.74 -0.70 -5.46
C LYS A 94 14.90 -0.89 -3.94
N LEU A 95 14.27 -1.93 -3.40
CA LEU A 95 14.26 -2.18 -1.98
C LEU A 95 15.59 -2.76 -1.52
N LYS A 96 16.21 -2.12 -0.53
CA LYS A 96 17.42 -2.56 0.15
C LYS A 96 17.16 -2.97 1.60
N THR A 97 15.99 -2.59 2.12
CA THR A 97 15.56 -2.88 3.49
C THR A 97 14.90 -4.25 3.54
N ARG A 98 15.15 -5.00 4.62
CA ARG A 98 14.55 -6.33 4.83
C ARG A 98 13.05 -6.23 5.05
N LEU A 99 12.32 -7.23 4.55
CA LEU A 99 10.88 -7.40 4.75
C LEU A 99 10.53 -8.49 5.76
N SER A 100 11.48 -9.34 6.13
CA SER A 100 11.24 -10.54 6.96
C SER A 100 10.71 -10.25 8.35
N ASP A 101 10.88 -9.04 8.87
CA ASP A 101 10.39 -8.58 10.17
C ASP A 101 9.14 -7.69 10.05
N LYS A 102 8.60 -7.52 8.84
CA LYS A 102 7.41 -6.72 8.58
C LYS A 102 6.16 -7.58 8.52
N PHE A 103 5.02 -6.98 8.84
CA PHE A 103 3.72 -7.55 8.53
C PHE A 103 3.28 -7.06 7.14
N ILE A 104 3.04 -7.99 6.23
CA ILE A 104 2.70 -7.68 4.83
C ILE A 104 1.23 -8.01 4.56
N ILE A 105 0.49 -7.03 4.10
CA ILE A 105 -0.89 -7.21 3.63
C ILE A 105 -0.87 -6.99 2.12
N THR A 106 -1.29 -7.99 1.35
CA THR A 106 -1.44 -7.87 -0.10
C THR A 106 -2.89 -7.59 -0.45
N ALA A 107 -3.13 -6.54 -1.21
CA ALA A 107 -4.42 -6.24 -1.84
C ALA A 107 -4.28 -6.31 -3.38
N ILE A 108 -3.42 -7.21 -3.85
CA ILE A 108 -3.03 -7.39 -5.25
C ILE A 108 -3.75 -8.61 -5.80
N LYS A 109 -4.44 -8.43 -6.92
CA LYS A 109 -5.09 -9.54 -7.65
C LYS A 109 -4.11 -10.17 -8.65
N GLY A 110 -4.21 -11.49 -8.79
CA GLY A 110 -3.43 -12.24 -9.77
C GLY A 110 -2.11 -12.79 -9.23
N ILE A 111 -1.25 -13.15 -10.14
CA ILE A 111 0.07 -13.76 -9.88
C ILE A 111 1.19 -12.80 -10.24
N VAL A 112 2.35 -13.00 -9.63
CA VAL A 112 3.58 -12.30 -10.00
C VAL A 112 4.11 -12.94 -11.30
N PRO A 113 4.25 -12.18 -12.39
CA PRO A 113 4.77 -12.71 -13.65
C PRO A 113 6.17 -13.31 -13.49
N ASP A 114 6.49 -14.30 -14.32
CA ASP A 114 7.72 -15.09 -14.36
C ASP A 114 7.84 -16.14 -13.23
N GLU A 115 7.54 -15.79 -11.98
CA GLU A 115 7.52 -16.72 -10.85
C GLU A 115 6.26 -17.58 -10.82
N ASN A 116 5.16 -17.12 -11.40
CA ASN A 116 3.84 -17.77 -11.36
C ASN A 116 3.32 -18.03 -9.93
N LEU A 117 3.73 -17.19 -8.99
CA LEU A 117 3.33 -17.25 -7.59
C LEU A 117 2.25 -16.21 -7.28
N VAL A 118 1.32 -16.52 -6.39
CA VAL A 118 0.48 -15.49 -5.76
C VAL A 118 1.35 -14.59 -4.90
N CYS A 119 0.92 -13.34 -4.69
CA CYS A 119 1.78 -12.35 -4.04
C CYS A 119 2.26 -12.76 -2.64
N SER A 120 1.42 -13.43 -1.84
CA SER A 120 1.83 -13.93 -0.52
C SER A 120 2.95 -14.97 -0.60
N GLU A 121 2.85 -15.93 -1.51
CA GLU A 121 3.91 -16.91 -1.74
C GLU A 121 5.20 -16.26 -2.24
N TYR A 122 5.07 -15.24 -3.09
CA TYR A 122 6.21 -14.49 -3.59
C TYR A 122 6.96 -13.78 -2.45
N PHE A 123 6.24 -13.12 -1.53
CA PHE A 123 6.88 -12.50 -0.36
C PHE A 123 7.51 -13.52 0.58
N HIS A 124 6.88 -14.67 0.75
CA HIS A 124 7.44 -15.74 1.58
C HIS A 124 8.72 -16.32 0.98
N GLN A 125 8.70 -16.73 -0.30
CA GLN A 125 9.80 -17.44 -0.94
C GLN A 125 10.98 -16.55 -1.30
N VAL A 126 10.74 -15.30 -1.71
CA VAL A 126 11.78 -14.40 -2.22
C VAL A 126 12.29 -13.42 -1.15
N TYR A 127 11.45 -13.04 -0.20
CA TYR A 127 11.78 -12.04 0.83
C TYR A 127 11.80 -12.60 2.26
N ASP A 128 11.69 -13.92 2.41
CA ASP A 128 11.74 -14.62 3.70
C ASP A 128 10.71 -14.09 4.74
N VAL A 129 9.56 -13.60 4.27
CA VAL A 129 8.47 -13.16 5.15
C VAL A 129 7.75 -14.40 5.69
N PRO A 130 7.68 -14.60 7.02
CA PRO A 130 6.96 -15.73 7.59
C PRO A 130 5.46 -15.70 7.23
N TYR A 131 4.83 -16.84 7.03
CA TYR A 131 3.39 -16.90 6.69
C TYR A 131 2.49 -16.26 7.75
N GLU A 132 2.85 -16.35 9.03
CA GLU A 132 2.14 -15.67 10.12
C GLU A 132 2.17 -14.14 10.01
N ASN A 133 3.08 -13.57 9.22
CA ASN A 133 3.21 -12.14 8.95
C ASN A 133 2.60 -11.74 7.59
N LEU A 134 1.87 -12.63 6.94
CA LEU A 134 1.24 -12.39 5.65
C LEU A 134 -0.27 -12.42 5.77
N ALA A 135 -0.92 -11.42 5.19
CA ALA A 135 -2.38 -11.38 5.02
C ALA A 135 -2.74 -10.95 3.60
N CYS A 136 -3.95 -11.28 3.18
CA CYS A 136 -4.47 -10.91 1.87
C CYS A 136 -5.85 -10.28 2.01
N ILE A 137 -6.04 -9.13 1.36
CA ILE A 137 -7.36 -8.52 1.18
C ILE A 137 -7.86 -8.95 -0.20
N GLY A 138 -8.95 -9.69 -0.22
CA GLY A 138 -9.60 -10.17 -1.43
C GLY A 138 -11.11 -9.94 -1.39
N GLY A 139 -11.75 -10.02 -2.54
CA GLY A 139 -13.20 -9.92 -2.68
C GLY A 139 -13.64 -9.02 -3.84
N PRO A 140 -14.93 -9.08 -4.20
CA PRO A 140 -15.53 -8.20 -5.21
C PRO A 140 -15.84 -6.84 -4.55
N SER A 141 -14.95 -5.87 -4.69
CA SER A 141 -15.16 -4.51 -4.15
C SER A 141 -14.74 -3.46 -5.16
N HIS A 142 -15.48 -2.35 -5.17
CA HIS A 142 -15.21 -1.19 -6.00
C HIS A 142 -14.55 -0.10 -5.17
N ALA A 143 -13.43 0.43 -5.67
CA ALA A 143 -12.64 1.42 -4.95
C ALA A 143 -13.44 2.68 -4.59
N GLU A 144 -14.34 3.11 -5.48
CA GLU A 144 -15.22 4.25 -5.28
C GLU A 144 -16.20 4.05 -4.11
N GLU A 145 -16.79 2.87 -4.00
CA GLU A 145 -17.73 2.54 -2.93
C GLU A 145 -17.02 2.44 -1.58
N VAL A 146 -15.86 1.79 -1.58
CA VAL A 146 -15.02 1.65 -0.39
C VAL A 146 -14.54 3.02 0.12
N ALA A 147 -14.11 3.91 -0.78
CA ALA A 147 -13.65 5.25 -0.42
C ALA A 147 -14.78 6.15 0.14
N LEU A 148 -16.04 5.86 -0.22
CA LEU A 148 -17.22 6.56 0.28
C LEU A 148 -17.86 5.85 1.48
N GLU A 149 -17.19 4.86 2.07
CA GLU A 149 -17.67 4.06 3.20
C GLU A 149 -19.01 3.34 2.93
N ARG A 150 -19.28 3.03 1.66
CA ARG A 150 -20.45 2.25 1.27
C ARG A 150 -20.13 0.75 1.40
N LEU A 151 -21.16 -0.02 1.74
CA LEU A 151 -21.06 -1.48 1.73
C LEU A 151 -20.77 -1.97 0.30
N SER A 152 -19.75 -2.77 0.14
CA SER A 152 -19.35 -3.40 -1.12
C SER A 152 -19.49 -4.92 -1.05
#